data_9488864844b2272b6cabe74ab5557f87
#
_entry.id   9488864844b2272b6cabe74ab5557f87
#
_cell.length_a   1.000
_cell.length_b   1.000
_cell.length_c   1.000
_cell.angle_alpha   90.00
_cell.angle_beta   90.00
_cell.angle_gamma   90.00
#
_symmetry.space_group_name_H-M   'P 1'
#
loop_
_entity.id
_entity.type
_entity.pdbx_description
1 polymer ?
#
loop_
_entity_poly.entity_id
_entity_poly.type
_entity_poly.pdbx_seq_one_letter_code
_entity_poly.pdbx_strand_id
1 'polypeptide(L)'
;GQRRYIETFSAYARNFLGNMERPDVDKITGLSPVISIEQKTTNKNPRSTVGTTTEIYDYLRLLFARAGTAYSYRSGEEMVKYTEEQVIDMILDEYAGKAIFLLAPLIRQRKGHYRELFESMRRKGYLYVRVDGEIQEVVSGMKLDRYKMHNIEVVIDKLVVKEADEERIRKSVATAMKQGDGMVMVIEKGEKTGKNFSKRLMDPVTGIAYQDPAPNMFSFNSPEGACPHCKGLGKVNQIDIKKVIPDDSLSIYEGGIAPLGKYKNQMIFWQIESLLEKYDLKLKTPIAEIPGDAMQEILYGSLENVKIGKEKVHTSSDYFCAYDGIIDYLQKVIENDESAAGKKWADQFISTIECPECHGQRLKKESLAFRIWDKNISEVANLDIAELRDWLEQVEDHLPSMKAKV
;
A
#
# COMPACT_ATOMS: atom_id res chain seq x y z
N GLY A 1 38.43 16.22 -10.88
CA GLY A 1 38.92 15.04 -11.64
C GLY A 1 37.83 13.99 -11.79
N GLN A 2 37.39 13.40 -10.68
CA GLN A 2 36.45 12.28 -10.66
C GLN A 2 35.09 12.60 -11.32
N ARG A 3 34.54 13.80 -11.09
CA ARG A 3 33.30 14.23 -11.75
C ARG A 3 33.39 14.24 -13.27
N ARG A 4 34.48 14.76 -13.84
CA ARG A 4 34.69 14.79 -15.29
C ARG A 4 34.84 13.39 -15.90
N TYR A 5 35.38 12.46 -15.12
CA TYR A 5 35.47 11.05 -15.51
C TYR A 5 34.08 10.39 -15.50
N ILE A 6 33.25 10.67 -14.50
CA ILE A 6 31.87 10.14 -14.42
C ILE A 6 30.98 10.74 -15.52
N GLU A 7 31.21 11.98 -15.94
CA GLU A 7 30.48 12.60 -17.05
C GLU A 7 30.70 11.88 -18.40
N THR A 8 31.74 11.08 -18.52
CA THR A 8 32.00 10.24 -19.73
C THR A 8 31.20 8.94 -19.75
N PHE A 9 30.58 8.55 -18.63
CA PHE A 9 29.78 7.33 -18.55
C PHE A 9 28.39 7.49 -19.17
N SER A 10 27.79 6.36 -19.59
CA SER A 10 26.41 6.33 -20.07
C SER A 10 25.43 6.89 -19.04
N ALA A 11 24.28 7.41 -19.48
CA ALA A 11 23.23 7.91 -18.59
C ALA A 11 22.81 6.86 -17.55
N TYR A 12 22.77 5.60 -17.93
CA TYR A 12 22.49 4.48 -17.05
C TYR A 12 23.53 4.35 -15.92
N ALA A 13 24.81 4.35 -16.25
CA ALA A 13 25.88 4.26 -15.26
C ALA A 13 25.94 5.46 -14.32
N ARG A 14 25.62 6.65 -14.83
CA ARG A 14 25.54 7.90 -14.02
C ARG A 14 24.43 7.85 -12.97
N ASN A 15 23.29 7.23 -13.27
CA ASN A 15 22.20 7.06 -12.32
C ASN A 15 22.58 6.20 -11.11
N PHE A 16 23.50 5.23 -11.28
CA PHE A 16 24.01 4.41 -10.17
C PHE A 16 25.08 5.09 -9.33
N LEU A 17 25.85 6.01 -9.92
CA LEU A 17 26.97 6.67 -9.24
C LEU A 17 26.53 7.93 -8.48
N GLY A 18 25.29 8.38 -8.69
CA GLY A 18 24.73 9.60 -8.11
C GLY A 18 25.30 10.87 -8.71
N ASN A 19 24.58 11.98 -8.55
CA ASN A 19 25.05 13.30 -8.96
C ASN A 19 26.09 13.81 -7.97
N MET A 20 27.32 13.98 -8.42
CA MET A 20 28.33 14.72 -7.64
C MET A 20 28.05 16.22 -7.75
N GLU A 21 27.85 16.86 -6.62
CA GLU A 21 27.70 18.31 -6.55
C GLU A 21 28.94 19.01 -7.12
N ARG A 22 28.68 20.10 -7.80
CA ARG A 22 29.78 20.96 -8.28
C ARG A 22 30.32 21.75 -7.10
N PRO A 23 31.65 21.67 -6.79
CA PRO A 23 32.23 22.55 -5.76
C PRO A 23 32.02 24.02 -6.15
N ASP A 24 31.71 24.83 -5.16
CA ASP A 24 31.53 26.28 -5.32
C ASP A 24 32.91 26.95 -5.44
N VAL A 25 33.47 26.90 -6.64
CA VAL A 25 34.79 27.50 -6.98
C VAL A 25 34.78 27.99 -8.42
N ASP A 26 35.44 29.11 -8.67
CA ASP A 26 35.51 29.71 -9.99
C ASP A 26 36.32 28.86 -10.96
N LYS A 27 37.46 28.34 -10.54
CA LYS A 27 38.39 27.57 -11.38
C LYS A 27 39.26 26.61 -10.57
N ILE A 28 39.41 25.39 -11.07
CA ILE A 28 40.35 24.40 -10.54
C ILE A 28 41.31 24.01 -11.67
N THR A 29 42.61 24.24 -11.48
CA THR A 29 43.69 23.86 -12.43
C THR A 29 44.77 23.05 -11.74
N GLY A 30 45.53 22.25 -12.49
CA GLY A 30 46.67 21.51 -11.98
C GLY A 30 46.35 20.23 -11.19
N LEU A 31 45.10 19.71 -11.29
CA LEU A 31 44.75 18.43 -10.66
C LEU A 31 45.26 17.28 -11.51
N SER A 32 46.17 16.50 -10.94
CA SER A 32 46.52 15.18 -11.40
C SER A 32 45.32 14.23 -11.18
N PRO A 33 45.23 13.07 -11.91
CA PRO A 33 44.24 12.06 -11.58
C PRO A 33 44.37 11.65 -10.11
N VAL A 34 43.30 11.89 -9.32
CA VAL A 34 43.32 11.60 -7.89
C VAL A 34 42.52 10.30 -7.70
N ILE A 35 43.17 9.31 -7.11
CA ILE A 35 42.49 8.13 -6.56
C ILE A 35 42.24 8.42 -5.09
N SER A 36 40.97 8.62 -4.73
CA SER A 36 40.55 8.70 -3.32
C SER A 36 40.10 7.31 -2.88
N ILE A 37 40.77 6.78 -1.86
CA ILE A 37 40.35 5.59 -1.16
C ILE A 37 39.64 6.06 0.10
N GLU A 38 38.31 6.08 0.07
CA GLU A 38 37.49 6.45 1.22
C GLU A 38 36.87 5.19 1.82
N GLN A 39 36.87 5.10 3.13
CA GLN A 39 36.01 4.15 3.81
C GLN A 39 34.55 4.60 3.59
N LYS A 40 33.77 3.78 2.92
CA LYS A 40 32.35 4.08 2.67
C LYS A 40 31.59 4.15 3.99
N THR A 41 31.41 5.37 4.51
CA THR A 41 30.61 5.61 5.72
C THR A 41 29.11 5.70 5.42
N THR A 42 28.73 5.94 4.15
CA THR A 42 27.32 6.00 3.74
C THR A 42 27.12 5.30 2.40
N ASN A 43 26.17 4.40 2.35
CA ASN A 43 25.75 3.74 1.11
C ASN A 43 24.64 4.60 0.46
N LYS A 44 24.88 5.17 -0.73
CA LYS A 44 23.89 5.95 -1.47
C LYS A 44 22.77 5.10 -2.11
N ASN A 45 22.94 3.78 -2.15
CA ASN A 45 21.90 2.89 -2.63
C ASN A 45 20.90 2.59 -1.50
N PRO A 46 19.66 3.10 -1.57
CA PRO A 46 18.68 2.91 -0.49
C PRO A 46 18.27 1.45 -0.27
N ARG A 47 18.60 0.56 -1.20
CA ARG A 47 18.35 -0.89 -1.09
C ARG A 47 19.52 -1.68 -0.51
N SER A 48 20.69 -1.08 -0.36
CA SER A 48 21.86 -1.73 0.22
C SER A 48 21.94 -1.40 1.71
N THR A 49 21.79 -2.41 2.53
CA THR A 49 21.94 -2.36 4.00
C THR A 49 23.06 -3.30 4.43
N VAL A 50 23.52 -3.20 5.67
CA VAL A 50 24.49 -4.16 6.23
C VAL A 50 23.94 -5.58 6.09
N GLY A 51 22.69 -5.81 6.46
CA GLY A 51 22.04 -7.12 6.35
C GLY A 51 22.00 -7.70 4.94
N THR A 52 21.78 -6.86 3.90
CA THR A 52 21.79 -7.34 2.50
C THR A 52 23.19 -7.54 1.95
N THR A 53 24.18 -6.78 2.41
CA THR A 53 25.56 -6.88 1.95
C THR A 53 26.28 -8.09 2.58
N THR A 54 25.88 -8.47 3.79
CA THR A 54 26.43 -9.61 4.54
C THR A 54 25.61 -10.90 4.38
N GLU A 55 24.58 -10.89 3.53
CA GLU A 55 23.62 -11.99 3.32
C GLU A 55 22.78 -12.37 4.57
N ILE A 56 22.97 -11.71 5.71
CA ILE A 56 22.20 -11.96 6.94
C ILE A 56 20.70 -11.84 6.68
N TYR A 57 20.29 -10.85 5.88
CA TYR A 57 18.88 -10.65 5.54
C TYR A 57 18.28 -11.82 4.74
N ASP A 58 19.07 -12.53 3.94
CA ASP A 58 18.63 -13.69 3.18
C ASP A 58 18.36 -14.89 4.11
N TYR A 59 19.17 -15.07 5.15
CA TYR A 59 18.90 -16.06 6.20
C TYR A 59 17.68 -15.67 7.05
N LEU A 60 17.53 -14.40 7.40
CA LEU A 60 16.32 -13.92 8.11
C LEU A 60 15.04 -14.17 7.30
N ARG A 61 15.05 -13.92 6.00
CA ARG A 61 13.89 -14.22 5.13
C ARG A 61 13.52 -15.71 5.15
N LEU A 62 14.53 -16.58 5.11
CA LEU A 62 14.32 -18.02 5.19
C LEU A 62 13.77 -18.42 6.56
N LEU A 63 14.35 -17.89 7.64
CA LEU A 63 13.94 -18.13 9.01
C LEU A 63 12.45 -17.73 9.21
N PHE A 64 12.07 -16.51 8.80
CA PHE A 64 10.69 -16.04 8.93
C PHE A 64 9.70 -16.83 8.06
N ALA A 65 10.11 -17.29 6.87
CA ALA A 65 9.28 -18.14 6.03
C ALA A 65 9.04 -19.54 6.64
N ARG A 66 9.97 -20.05 7.45
CA ARG A 66 9.90 -21.40 8.04
C ARG A 66 9.36 -21.42 9.46
N ALA A 67 9.80 -20.47 10.28
CA ALA A 67 9.50 -20.44 11.70
C ALA A 67 8.52 -19.33 12.13
N GLY A 68 8.26 -18.33 11.26
CA GLY A 68 7.36 -17.22 11.57
C GLY A 68 5.92 -17.66 11.84
N THR A 69 5.34 -17.13 12.91
CA THR A 69 3.92 -17.25 13.22
C THR A 69 3.18 -16.08 12.59
N ALA A 70 2.13 -16.37 11.83
CA ALA A 70 1.33 -15.35 11.16
C ALA A 70 0.27 -14.78 12.09
N TYR A 71 0.16 -13.48 12.13
CA TYR A 71 -0.91 -12.75 12.82
C TYR A 71 -1.73 -11.95 11.82
N SER A 72 -2.97 -11.66 12.14
CA SER A 72 -3.80 -10.78 11.33
C SER A 72 -3.39 -9.32 11.55
N TYR A 73 -3.06 -8.60 10.48
CA TYR A 73 -2.78 -7.16 10.59
C TYR A 73 -4.02 -6.34 10.97
N ARG A 74 -5.21 -6.97 10.98
CA ARG A 74 -6.49 -6.31 11.27
C ARG A 74 -7.00 -6.58 12.67
N SER A 75 -7.04 -7.84 13.11
CA SER A 75 -7.50 -8.23 14.45
C SER A 75 -6.37 -8.38 15.46
N GLY A 76 -5.13 -8.61 15.01
CA GLY A 76 -4.00 -8.97 15.86
C GLY A 76 -3.98 -10.44 16.29
N GLU A 77 -5.02 -11.21 15.94
CA GLU A 77 -5.13 -12.63 16.31
C GLU A 77 -4.18 -13.50 15.47
N GLU A 78 -3.76 -14.62 16.06
CA GLU A 78 -2.98 -15.63 15.35
C GLU A 78 -3.80 -16.26 14.22
N MET A 79 -3.19 -16.37 13.06
CA MET A 79 -3.84 -16.98 11.91
C MET A 79 -3.79 -18.50 12.00
N VAL A 80 -4.92 -19.12 11.67
CA VAL A 80 -5.08 -20.58 11.74
C VAL A 80 -5.16 -21.17 10.34
N LYS A 81 -4.69 -22.41 10.23
CA LYS A 81 -4.77 -23.23 9.02
C LYS A 81 -5.32 -24.59 9.40
N TYR A 82 -6.32 -25.06 8.67
CA TYR A 82 -6.98 -26.34 8.93
C TYR A 82 -6.75 -27.32 7.78
N THR A 83 -6.54 -28.60 8.10
CA THR A 83 -6.67 -29.70 7.12
C THR A 83 -8.14 -30.02 6.90
N GLU A 84 -8.46 -30.72 5.81
CA GLU A 84 -9.85 -31.19 5.58
C GLU A 84 -10.33 -32.07 6.72
N GLU A 85 -9.48 -32.99 7.20
CA GLU A 85 -9.81 -33.88 8.33
C GLU A 85 -10.15 -33.07 9.58
N GLN A 86 -9.31 -32.10 9.96
CA GLN A 86 -9.59 -31.26 11.12
C GLN A 86 -10.95 -30.54 11.00
N VAL A 87 -11.28 -30.05 9.80
CA VAL A 87 -12.57 -29.37 9.58
C VAL A 87 -13.72 -30.35 9.73
N ILE A 88 -13.60 -31.61 9.22
CA ILE A 88 -14.63 -32.65 9.34
C ILE A 88 -14.82 -33.03 10.82
N ASP A 89 -13.71 -33.28 11.54
CA ASP A 89 -13.76 -33.62 12.96
C ASP A 89 -14.43 -32.50 13.77
N MET A 90 -14.06 -31.25 13.54
CA MET A 90 -14.69 -30.10 14.21
C MET A 90 -16.17 -29.94 13.86
N ILE A 91 -16.60 -30.26 12.63
CA ILE A 91 -18.03 -30.25 12.26
C ILE A 91 -18.79 -31.36 12.99
N LEU A 92 -18.24 -32.56 13.07
CA LEU A 92 -18.86 -33.69 13.75
C LEU A 92 -18.98 -33.44 15.26
N ASP A 93 -17.95 -32.81 15.87
CA ASP A 93 -17.94 -32.57 17.31
C ASP A 93 -18.81 -31.35 17.71
N GLU A 94 -18.59 -30.17 17.07
CA GLU A 94 -19.23 -28.92 17.51
C GLU A 94 -20.68 -28.78 17.06
N TYR A 95 -21.06 -29.47 15.95
CA TYR A 95 -22.39 -29.36 15.34
C TYR A 95 -23.20 -30.66 15.38
N ALA A 96 -22.80 -31.63 16.20
CA ALA A 96 -23.56 -32.89 16.38
C ALA A 96 -25.03 -32.63 16.67
N GLY A 97 -25.94 -33.23 15.89
CA GLY A 97 -27.39 -33.07 15.99
C GLY A 97 -27.97 -31.76 15.48
N LYS A 98 -27.14 -30.79 15.09
CA LYS A 98 -27.56 -29.45 14.62
C LYS A 98 -27.77 -29.44 13.11
N ALA A 99 -28.70 -28.60 12.67
CA ALA A 99 -28.87 -28.31 11.24
C ALA A 99 -27.91 -27.21 10.80
N ILE A 100 -27.09 -27.49 9.81
CA ILE A 100 -26.08 -26.59 9.31
C ILE A 100 -26.19 -26.34 7.81
N PHE A 101 -25.62 -25.24 7.38
CA PHE A 101 -25.28 -24.95 5.99
C PHE A 101 -23.77 -25.00 5.83
N LEU A 102 -23.29 -25.71 4.81
CA LEU A 102 -21.92 -25.68 4.34
C LEU A 102 -21.86 -24.74 3.13
N LEU A 103 -21.07 -23.69 3.22
CA LEU A 103 -20.97 -22.64 2.21
C LEU A 103 -19.53 -22.49 1.73
N ALA A 104 -19.39 -22.12 0.45
CA ALA A 104 -18.10 -21.73 -0.11
C ALA A 104 -18.08 -20.23 -0.34
N PRO A 105 -17.20 -19.48 0.35
CA PRO A 105 -17.02 -18.04 0.13
C PRO A 105 -16.41 -17.77 -1.24
N LEU A 106 -17.08 -16.95 -2.06
CA LEU A 106 -16.62 -16.59 -3.40
C LEU A 106 -16.21 -15.12 -3.52
N ILE A 107 -16.95 -14.23 -2.86
CA ILE A 107 -16.68 -12.80 -2.84
C ILE A 107 -16.69 -12.32 -1.39
N ARG A 108 -15.67 -11.53 -1.03
CA ARG A 108 -15.55 -10.91 0.29
C ARG A 108 -15.25 -9.44 0.16
N GLN A 109 -16.12 -8.60 0.71
CA GLN A 109 -15.96 -7.13 0.80
C GLN A 109 -15.49 -6.50 -0.52
N ARG A 110 -16.17 -6.82 -1.64
CA ARG A 110 -15.83 -6.27 -2.96
C ARG A 110 -17.06 -5.69 -3.66
N LYS A 111 -16.86 -4.57 -4.35
CA LYS A 111 -17.89 -3.93 -5.17
C LYS A 111 -18.09 -4.70 -6.47
N GLY A 112 -19.32 -4.74 -6.98
CA GLY A 112 -19.63 -5.39 -8.25
C GLY A 112 -21.08 -5.81 -8.36
N HIS A 113 -21.59 -5.98 -9.57
CA HIS A 113 -22.96 -6.44 -9.82
C HIS A 113 -23.11 -7.95 -9.87
N TYR A 114 -22.02 -8.71 -10.06
CA TYR A 114 -21.87 -10.16 -9.99
C TYR A 114 -22.82 -11.01 -10.84
N ARG A 115 -23.44 -10.45 -11.87
CA ARG A 115 -24.40 -11.16 -12.74
C ARG A 115 -23.82 -12.42 -13.35
N GLU A 116 -22.62 -12.35 -13.89
CA GLU A 116 -21.94 -13.51 -14.52
C GLU A 116 -21.63 -14.61 -13.51
N LEU A 117 -21.29 -14.23 -12.28
CA LEU A 117 -21.05 -15.16 -11.17
C LEU A 117 -22.32 -15.96 -10.86
N PHE A 118 -23.47 -15.30 -10.68
CA PHE A 118 -24.74 -15.97 -10.41
C PHE A 118 -25.17 -16.86 -11.56
N GLU A 119 -25.02 -16.42 -12.81
CA GLU A 119 -25.31 -17.28 -13.97
C GLU A 119 -24.37 -18.50 -14.06
N SER A 120 -23.09 -18.34 -13.68
CA SER A 120 -22.15 -19.45 -13.57
C SER A 120 -22.56 -20.45 -12.50
N MET A 121 -22.97 -19.99 -11.31
CA MET A 121 -23.47 -20.85 -10.23
C MET A 121 -24.71 -21.62 -10.66
N ARG A 122 -25.66 -20.95 -11.30
CA ARG A 122 -26.88 -21.58 -11.82
C ARG A 122 -26.57 -22.69 -12.84
N ARG A 123 -25.65 -22.43 -13.78
CA ARG A 123 -25.20 -23.44 -14.76
C ARG A 123 -24.51 -24.63 -14.11
N LYS A 124 -23.84 -24.44 -12.96
CA LYS A 124 -23.23 -25.53 -12.17
C LYS A 124 -24.23 -26.27 -11.28
N GLY A 125 -25.51 -25.86 -11.26
CA GLY A 125 -26.56 -26.52 -10.50
C GLY A 125 -26.71 -26.07 -9.06
N TYR A 126 -26.05 -24.97 -8.64
CA TYR A 126 -26.24 -24.42 -7.30
C TYR A 126 -27.57 -23.66 -7.22
N LEU A 127 -28.39 -24.02 -6.23
CA LEU A 127 -29.74 -23.47 -6.06
C LEU A 127 -29.78 -22.25 -5.14
N TYR A 128 -28.87 -22.16 -4.18
CA TYR A 128 -28.88 -21.14 -3.14
C TYR A 128 -27.53 -20.46 -3.00
N VAL A 129 -27.58 -19.16 -2.72
CA VAL A 129 -26.46 -18.33 -2.32
C VAL A 129 -26.80 -17.58 -1.05
N ARG A 130 -25.80 -17.25 -0.28
CA ARG A 130 -25.90 -16.28 0.80
C ARG A 130 -25.26 -14.99 0.33
N VAL A 131 -26.01 -13.91 0.35
CA VAL A 131 -25.58 -12.56 -0.04
C VAL A 131 -25.75 -11.65 1.15
N ASP A 132 -24.67 -11.01 1.58
CA ASP A 132 -24.64 -10.06 2.68
C ASP A 132 -25.32 -10.56 3.97
N GLY A 133 -25.23 -11.87 4.20
CA GLY A 133 -25.77 -12.54 5.38
C GLY A 133 -27.13 -13.21 5.17
N GLU A 134 -27.78 -13.05 4.02
CA GLU A 134 -29.10 -13.62 3.74
C GLU A 134 -29.02 -14.71 2.68
N ILE A 135 -29.62 -15.90 2.98
CA ILE A 135 -29.70 -17.02 2.03
C ILE A 135 -30.88 -16.78 1.11
N GLN A 136 -30.65 -16.84 -0.19
CA GLN A 136 -31.63 -16.61 -1.23
C GLN A 136 -31.44 -17.58 -2.42
N GLU A 137 -32.46 -17.76 -3.21
CA GLU A 137 -32.40 -18.64 -4.40
C GLU A 137 -31.64 -17.90 -5.55
N VAL A 138 -30.84 -18.65 -6.31
CA VAL A 138 -30.15 -18.13 -7.48
C VAL A 138 -31.11 -18.11 -8.67
N VAL A 139 -31.61 -16.92 -9.01
CA VAL A 139 -32.55 -16.74 -10.13
C VAL A 139 -31.84 -16.18 -11.37
N SER A 140 -32.46 -16.40 -12.54
CA SER A 140 -31.93 -15.88 -13.80
C SER A 140 -31.93 -14.34 -13.79
N GLY A 141 -30.82 -13.75 -14.26
CA GLY A 141 -30.67 -12.30 -14.30
C GLY A 141 -30.36 -11.63 -12.95
N MET A 142 -30.13 -12.41 -11.89
CA MET A 142 -29.76 -11.91 -10.56
C MET A 142 -28.55 -10.98 -10.65
N LYS A 143 -28.62 -9.83 -10.00
CA LYS A 143 -27.54 -8.81 -9.92
C LYS A 143 -27.62 -8.03 -8.62
N LEU A 144 -26.48 -7.54 -8.15
CA LEU A 144 -26.35 -6.71 -6.96
C LEU A 144 -26.02 -5.26 -7.32
N ASP A 145 -26.07 -4.39 -6.33
CA ASP A 145 -25.68 -2.98 -6.48
C ASP A 145 -24.15 -2.88 -6.69
N ARG A 146 -23.74 -2.40 -7.87
CA ARG A 146 -22.32 -2.33 -8.26
C ARG A 146 -21.46 -1.41 -7.38
N TYR A 147 -22.07 -0.51 -6.65
CA TYR A 147 -21.38 0.50 -5.83
C TYR A 147 -21.23 0.09 -4.37
N LYS A 148 -21.96 -0.93 -3.93
CA LYS A 148 -21.89 -1.47 -2.57
C LYS A 148 -20.87 -2.60 -2.47
N MET A 149 -20.30 -2.75 -1.28
CA MET A 149 -19.47 -3.89 -0.93
C MET A 149 -20.36 -5.10 -0.63
N HIS A 150 -20.04 -6.24 -1.22
CA HIS A 150 -20.82 -7.48 -1.05
C HIS A 150 -19.95 -8.62 -0.55
N ASN A 151 -20.60 -9.52 0.22
CA ASN A 151 -20.11 -10.85 0.55
C ASN A 151 -21.04 -11.85 -0.14
N ILE A 152 -20.47 -12.82 -0.86
CA ILE A 152 -21.24 -13.83 -1.58
C ILE A 152 -20.66 -15.20 -1.28
N GLU A 153 -21.46 -16.07 -0.70
CA GLU A 153 -21.14 -17.46 -0.43
C GLU A 153 -22.14 -18.39 -1.16
N VAL A 154 -21.65 -19.41 -1.86
CA VAL A 154 -22.54 -20.42 -2.44
C VAL A 154 -22.85 -21.50 -1.42
N VAL A 155 -24.13 -21.89 -1.31
CA VAL A 155 -24.55 -23.01 -0.45
C VAL A 155 -24.22 -24.31 -1.16
N ILE A 156 -23.31 -25.08 -0.56
CA ILE A 156 -22.89 -26.39 -1.09
C ILE A 156 -23.81 -27.52 -0.59
N ASP A 157 -24.09 -27.50 0.72
CA ASP A 157 -24.94 -28.51 1.33
C ASP A 157 -25.74 -27.93 2.50
N LYS A 158 -26.87 -28.62 2.80
CA LYS A 158 -27.71 -28.35 3.96
C LYS A 158 -28.05 -29.66 4.59
N LEU A 159 -27.59 -29.90 5.80
CA LEU A 159 -27.79 -31.20 6.49
C LEU A 159 -27.94 -31.00 8.01
N VAL A 160 -28.43 -32.03 8.66
CA VAL A 160 -28.36 -32.22 10.11
C VAL A 160 -27.17 -33.13 10.36
N VAL A 161 -26.20 -32.67 11.17
CA VAL A 161 -24.93 -33.37 11.41
C VAL A 161 -25.21 -34.64 12.23
N LYS A 162 -24.83 -35.81 11.70
CA LYS A 162 -24.86 -37.10 12.37
C LYS A 162 -23.58 -37.85 12.02
N GLU A 163 -23.10 -38.73 12.90
CA GLU A 163 -21.94 -39.57 12.63
C GLU A 163 -22.10 -40.42 11.34
N ALA A 164 -23.29 -40.91 11.07
CA ALA A 164 -23.59 -41.65 9.86
C ALA A 164 -23.44 -40.86 8.56
N ASP A 165 -23.38 -39.52 8.63
CA ASP A 165 -23.26 -38.62 7.48
C ASP A 165 -21.80 -38.19 7.21
N GLU A 166 -20.81 -38.76 7.89
CA GLU A 166 -19.36 -38.34 7.76
C GLU A 166 -18.94 -38.35 6.28
N GLU A 167 -19.23 -39.37 5.52
CA GLU A 167 -18.85 -39.46 4.10
C GLU A 167 -19.50 -38.34 3.25
N ARG A 168 -20.74 -37.97 3.57
CA ARG A 168 -21.42 -36.83 2.94
C ARG A 168 -20.80 -35.52 3.31
N ILE A 169 -20.49 -35.31 4.60
CA ILE A 169 -19.81 -34.12 5.11
C ILE A 169 -18.43 -33.97 4.44
N ARG A 170 -17.67 -35.06 4.33
CA ARG A 170 -16.36 -35.09 3.65
C ARG A 170 -16.44 -34.59 2.20
N LYS A 171 -17.40 -35.13 1.42
CA LYS A 171 -17.64 -34.71 0.03
C LYS A 171 -18.08 -33.24 -0.07
N SER A 172 -18.92 -32.79 0.84
CA SER A 172 -19.41 -31.40 0.86
C SER A 172 -18.34 -30.44 1.27
N VAL A 173 -17.48 -30.72 2.27
CA VAL A 173 -16.33 -29.94 2.67
C VAL A 173 -15.31 -29.83 1.52
N ALA A 174 -14.94 -30.95 0.90
CA ALA A 174 -14.04 -30.96 -0.25
C ALA A 174 -14.57 -30.11 -1.41
N THR A 175 -15.89 -30.21 -1.70
CA THR A 175 -16.56 -29.40 -2.72
C THR A 175 -16.55 -27.91 -2.35
N ALA A 176 -16.87 -27.57 -1.09
CA ALA A 176 -16.86 -26.20 -0.59
C ALA A 176 -15.46 -25.58 -0.69
N MET A 177 -14.43 -26.28 -0.23
CA MET A 177 -13.05 -25.83 -0.32
C MET A 177 -12.57 -25.66 -1.76
N LYS A 178 -12.99 -26.55 -2.68
CA LYS A 178 -12.67 -26.42 -4.11
C LYS A 178 -13.31 -25.18 -4.74
N GLN A 179 -14.55 -24.86 -4.41
CA GLN A 179 -15.24 -23.67 -4.94
C GLN A 179 -14.79 -22.39 -4.24
N GLY A 180 -14.51 -22.44 -2.93
CA GLY A 180 -14.12 -21.31 -2.09
C GLY A 180 -12.60 -21.08 -2.01
N ASP A 181 -11.82 -21.61 -2.97
CA ASP A 181 -10.36 -21.42 -3.03
C ASP A 181 -9.66 -21.81 -1.71
N GLY A 182 -10.01 -22.99 -1.19
CA GLY A 182 -9.48 -23.55 0.06
C GLY A 182 -10.24 -23.12 1.31
N MET A 183 -11.34 -22.39 1.17
CA MET A 183 -12.17 -21.94 2.30
C MET A 183 -13.53 -22.61 2.32
N VAL A 184 -14.04 -22.87 3.52
CA VAL A 184 -15.41 -23.28 3.80
C VAL A 184 -15.95 -22.50 4.99
N MET A 185 -17.23 -22.17 4.94
CA MET A 185 -17.96 -21.55 6.05
C MET A 185 -19.05 -22.50 6.51
N VAL A 186 -19.17 -22.68 7.82
CA VAL A 186 -20.24 -23.46 8.46
C VAL A 186 -21.14 -22.52 9.23
N ILE A 187 -22.43 -22.57 8.98
CA ILE A 187 -23.43 -21.75 9.67
C ILE A 187 -24.51 -22.67 10.23
N GLU A 188 -24.82 -22.57 11.52
CA GLU A 188 -25.98 -23.22 12.13
C GLU A 188 -27.27 -22.56 11.63
N LYS A 189 -28.29 -23.35 11.35
CA LYS A 189 -29.56 -22.82 10.86
C LYS A 189 -30.22 -21.90 11.89
N GLY A 190 -30.45 -20.66 11.47
CA GLY A 190 -30.99 -19.59 12.33
C GLY A 190 -29.95 -18.58 12.78
N GLU A 191 -28.68 -18.92 12.69
CA GLU A 191 -27.59 -17.97 12.99
C GLU A 191 -27.26 -17.06 11.79
N LYS A 192 -26.83 -15.84 12.09
CA LYS A 192 -26.40 -14.88 11.06
C LYS A 192 -24.90 -14.95 10.78
N THR A 193 -24.12 -15.42 11.73
CA THR A 193 -22.66 -15.53 11.65
C THR A 193 -22.25 -16.99 11.57
N GLY A 194 -21.25 -17.28 10.75
CA GLY A 194 -20.70 -18.64 10.59
C GLY A 194 -19.25 -18.72 10.98
N LYS A 195 -18.78 -19.92 11.28
CA LYS A 195 -17.38 -20.24 11.52
C LYS A 195 -16.69 -20.49 10.18
N ASN A 196 -15.58 -19.82 9.94
CA ASN A 196 -14.78 -19.99 8.74
C ASN A 196 -13.62 -20.95 8.99
N PHE A 197 -13.35 -21.80 8.00
CA PHE A 197 -12.20 -22.71 7.99
C PHE A 197 -11.45 -22.52 6.66
N SER A 198 -10.13 -22.62 6.68
CA SER A 198 -9.32 -22.44 5.49
C SER A 198 -8.11 -23.37 5.50
N LYS A 199 -7.77 -23.91 4.33
CA LYS A 199 -6.49 -24.57 4.07
C LYS A 199 -5.31 -23.58 4.02
N ARG A 200 -5.58 -22.30 3.92
CA ARG A 200 -4.58 -21.22 3.98
C ARG A 200 -4.59 -20.59 5.36
N LEU A 201 -3.52 -19.92 5.72
CA LEU A 201 -3.47 -19.10 6.92
C LEU A 201 -4.60 -18.07 6.88
N MET A 202 -5.50 -18.12 7.86
CA MET A 202 -6.67 -17.27 7.89
C MET A 202 -6.93 -16.76 9.31
N ASP A 203 -7.32 -15.51 9.39
CA ASP A 203 -7.84 -14.88 10.59
C ASP A 203 -9.24 -15.46 10.89
N PRO A 204 -9.45 -16.15 12.02
CA PRO A 204 -10.73 -16.77 12.35
C PRO A 204 -11.86 -15.75 12.54
N VAL A 205 -11.52 -14.51 12.95
CA VAL A 205 -12.49 -13.44 13.24
C VAL A 205 -12.89 -12.70 11.97
N THR A 206 -11.91 -12.21 11.21
CA THR A 206 -12.18 -11.38 10.01
C THR A 206 -12.26 -12.18 8.73
N GLY A 207 -11.76 -13.43 8.73
CA GLY A 207 -11.68 -14.30 7.57
C GLY A 207 -10.66 -13.82 6.51
N ILE A 208 -9.79 -12.87 6.82
CA ILE A 208 -8.67 -12.52 5.96
C ILE A 208 -7.74 -13.70 5.84
N ALA A 209 -7.34 -14.06 4.62
CA ALA A 209 -6.42 -15.16 4.38
C ALA A 209 -5.12 -14.66 3.76
N TYR A 210 -4.00 -15.23 4.22
CA TYR A 210 -2.67 -15.01 3.65
C TYR A 210 -2.25 -16.19 2.78
N GLN A 211 -1.34 -15.93 1.87
CA GLN A 211 -0.63 -17.00 1.18
C GLN A 211 0.32 -17.70 2.13
N ASP A 212 0.67 -18.95 1.81
CA ASP A 212 1.71 -19.67 2.57
C ASP A 212 3.03 -18.88 2.49
N PRO A 213 3.74 -18.71 3.63
CA PRO A 213 4.92 -17.88 3.68
C PRO A 213 6.06 -18.46 2.82
N ALA A 214 6.62 -17.60 1.98
CA ALA A 214 7.78 -17.90 1.16
C ALA A 214 8.85 -16.80 1.34
N PRO A 215 10.16 -17.11 1.18
CA PRO A 215 11.21 -16.13 1.43
C PRO A 215 11.11 -14.82 0.63
N ASN A 216 10.49 -14.84 -0.56
CA ASN A 216 10.25 -13.66 -1.39
C ASN A 216 9.19 -12.72 -0.79
N MET A 217 8.25 -13.23 0.02
CA MET A 217 7.30 -12.41 0.79
C MET A 217 7.99 -11.47 1.78
N PHE A 218 9.16 -11.84 2.26
CA PHE A 218 9.94 -11.07 3.23
C PHE A 218 11.04 -10.23 2.59
N SER A 219 11.05 -10.13 1.25
CA SER A 219 12.02 -9.32 0.52
C SER A 219 11.43 -7.97 0.10
N PHE A 220 12.03 -6.89 0.55
CA PHE A 220 11.67 -5.54 0.08
C PHE A 220 12.14 -5.25 -1.35
N ASN A 221 12.90 -6.17 -1.97
CA ASN A 221 13.31 -6.13 -3.37
C ASN A 221 12.41 -6.96 -4.29
N SER A 222 11.48 -7.75 -3.72
CA SER A 222 10.52 -8.57 -4.45
C SER A 222 9.15 -7.91 -4.49
N PRO A 223 8.42 -7.94 -5.62
CA PRO A 223 7.05 -7.45 -5.71
C PRO A 223 6.08 -8.12 -4.74
N GLU A 224 6.37 -9.37 -4.32
CA GLU A 224 5.57 -10.12 -3.37
C GLU A 224 5.67 -9.56 -1.95
N GLY A 225 6.86 -9.05 -1.57
CA GLY A 225 7.12 -8.56 -0.21
C GLY A 225 7.17 -7.04 -0.09
N ALA A 226 7.60 -6.33 -1.13
CA ALA A 226 7.78 -4.89 -1.09
C ALA A 226 6.49 -4.12 -0.81
N CYS A 227 6.55 -3.11 0.06
CA CYS A 227 5.47 -2.17 0.24
C CYS A 227 5.06 -1.55 -1.11
N PRO A 228 3.79 -1.63 -1.53
CA PRO A 228 3.35 -1.17 -2.85
C PRO A 228 3.50 0.34 -3.02
N HIS A 229 3.41 1.11 -1.94
CA HIS A 229 3.49 2.57 -1.98
C HIS A 229 4.92 3.05 -2.22
N CYS A 230 5.89 2.63 -1.40
CA CYS A 230 7.29 3.04 -1.55
C CYS A 230 8.15 2.07 -2.38
N LYS A 231 7.56 0.99 -2.92
CA LYS A 231 8.26 -0.04 -3.71
C LYS A 231 9.51 -0.59 -3.00
N GLY A 232 9.40 -0.80 -1.68
CA GLY A 232 10.47 -1.33 -0.84
C GLY A 232 11.55 -0.33 -0.42
N LEU A 233 11.39 0.96 -0.71
CA LEU A 233 12.37 1.99 -0.33
C LEU A 233 12.26 2.44 1.13
N GLY A 234 11.08 2.28 1.75
CA GLY A 234 10.79 2.76 3.11
C GLY A 234 10.55 4.28 3.20
N LYS A 235 10.85 5.00 2.14
CA LYS A 235 10.72 6.46 2.04
C LYS A 235 10.03 6.81 0.74
N VAL A 236 9.38 7.96 0.71
CA VAL A 236 8.74 8.53 -0.47
C VAL A 236 9.09 10.01 -0.61
N ASN A 237 9.12 10.47 -1.83
CA ASN A 237 9.26 11.87 -2.11
C ASN A 237 7.87 12.52 -2.07
N GLN A 238 7.75 13.59 -1.30
CA GLN A 238 6.52 14.37 -1.18
C GLN A 238 6.82 15.85 -1.34
N ILE A 239 5.89 16.58 -1.94
CA ILE A 239 5.97 18.04 -2.00
C ILE A 239 5.87 18.59 -0.59
N ASP A 240 6.84 19.40 -0.21
CA ASP A 240 6.95 19.99 1.12
C ASP A 240 6.33 21.39 1.12
N ILE A 241 5.22 21.54 1.82
CA ILE A 241 4.49 22.82 1.89
C ILE A 241 5.38 23.94 2.45
N LYS A 242 6.30 23.63 3.38
CA LYS A 242 7.25 24.63 3.92
C LYS A 242 8.26 25.10 2.88
N LYS A 243 8.54 24.29 1.86
CA LYS A 243 9.38 24.70 0.73
C LYS A 243 8.57 25.40 -0.36
N VAL A 244 7.28 25.10 -0.47
CA VAL A 244 6.34 25.77 -1.37
C VAL A 244 6.03 27.18 -0.85
N ILE A 245 5.85 27.30 0.46
CA ILE A 245 5.61 28.58 1.16
C ILE A 245 6.68 28.73 2.25
N PRO A 246 7.88 29.20 1.88
CA PRO A 246 8.99 29.34 2.84
C PRO A 246 8.82 30.50 3.80
N ASP A 247 8.06 31.53 3.41
CA ASP A 247 7.81 32.75 4.18
C ASP A 247 6.36 33.20 3.95
N ASP A 248 5.51 32.99 4.93
CA ASP A 248 4.09 33.32 4.90
C ASP A 248 3.79 34.81 5.17
N SER A 249 4.80 35.58 5.59
CA SER A 249 4.69 37.04 5.68
C SER A 249 4.65 37.71 4.31
N LEU A 250 5.13 37.01 3.26
CA LEU A 250 5.06 37.51 1.90
C LEU A 250 3.66 37.26 1.29
N SER A 251 3.29 38.16 0.39
CA SER A 251 2.09 37.94 -0.44
C SER A 251 2.39 37.05 -1.66
N ILE A 252 1.34 36.51 -2.28
CA ILE A 252 1.47 35.76 -3.54
C ILE A 252 2.06 36.65 -4.64
N TYR A 253 1.71 37.94 -4.63
CA TYR A 253 2.26 38.94 -5.57
C TYR A 253 3.77 39.09 -5.43
N GLU A 254 4.29 39.07 -4.21
CA GLU A 254 5.72 39.22 -3.88
C GLU A 254 6.52 37.90 -4.06
N GLY A 255 5.85 36.79 -4.30
CA GLY A 255 6.46 35.49 -4.51
C GLY A 255 6.41 34.56 -3.31
N GLY A 256 5.49 34.77 -2.38
CA GLY A 256 5.30 33.93 -1.20
C GLY A 256 5.00 32.48 -1.54
N ILE A 257 4.48 32.16 -2.75
CA ILE A 257 4.44 30.81 -3.31
C ILE A 257 5.69 30.63 -4.18
N ALA A 258 6.73 30.04 -3.62
CA ALA A 258 8.06 29.93 -4.23
C ALA A 258 8.07 29.29 -5.63
N PRO A 259 7.29 28.22 -5.94
CA PRO A 259 7.20 27.66 -7.28
C PRO A 259 6.70 28.64 -8.35
N LEU A 260 5.86 29.58 -8.00
CA LEU A 260 5.36 30.60 -8.94
C LEU A 260 6.32 31.78 -9.10
N GLY A 261 7.09 32.06 -8.04
CA GLY A 261 7.90 33.27 -7.96
C GLY A 261 7.04 34.51 -7.86
N LYS A 262 7.65 35.71 -8.18
CA LYS A 262 6.92 36.96 -8.18
C LYS A 262 5.85 37.01 -9.26
N TYR A 263 4.82 37.80 -9.04
CA TYR A 263 3.71 37.97 -9.96
C TYR A 263 4.15 38.14 -11.42
N LYS A 264 3.51 37.40 -12.28
CA LYS A 264 3.60 37.51 -13.74
C LYS A 264 2.19 37.56 -14.32
N ASN A 265 2.02 38.25 -15.43
CA ASN A 265 0.72 38.29 -16.13
C ASN A 265 0.47 36.96 -16.87
N GLN A 266 0.13 35.91 -16.10
CA GLN A 266 -0.08 34.54 -16.57
C GLN A 266 -1.36 33.95 -15.98
N MET A 267 -1.92 32.95 -16.69
CA MET A 267 -3.16 32.30 -16.36
C MET A 267 -3.27 31.86 -14.88
N ILE A 268 -2.23 31.22 -14.35
CA ILE A 268 -2.24 30.70 -12.97
C ILE A 268 -2.46 31.80 -11.92
N PHE A 269 -1.86 32.97 -12.11
CA PHE A 269 -2.08 34.12 -11.21
C PHE A 269 -3.50 34.70 -11.33
N TRP A 270 -4.08 34.69 -12.54
CA TRP A 270 -5.47 35.14 -12.74
C TRP A 270 -6.46 34.17 -12.09
N GLN A 271 -6.16 32.86 -12.13
CA GLN A 271 -6.97 31.84 -11.46
C GLN A 271 -6.93 32.02 -9.94
N ILE A 272 -5.74 32.21 -9.36
CA ILE A 272 -5.59 32.44 -7.92
C ILE A 272 -6.25 33.75 -7.50
N GLU A 273 -6.12 34.82 -8.30
CA GLU A 273 -6.78 36.08 -8.01
C GLU A 273 -8.29 35.92 -7.95
N SER A 274 -8.89 35.20 -8.90
CA SER A 274 -10.32 34.93 -8.92
C SER A 274 -10.78 34.07 -7.73
N LEU A 275 -9.94 33.13 -7.26
CA LEU A 275 -10.21 32.37 -6.04
C LEU A 275 -10.21 33.26 -4.80
N LEU A 276 -9.21 34.16 -4.69
CA LEU A 276 -9.10 35.08 -3.57
C LEU A 276 -10.25 36.09 -3.53
N GLU A 277 -10.77 36.53 -4.70
CA GLU A 277 -11.93 37.41 -4.79
C GLU A 277 -13.19 36.84 -4.13
N LYS A 278 -13.36 35.51 -4.10
CA LYS A 278 -14.47 34.85 -3.37
C LYS A 278 -14.43 35.11 -1.86
N TYR A 279 -13.25 35.42 -1.35
CA TYR A 279 -12.97 35.68 0.07
C TYR A 279 -12.72 37.18 0.36
N ASP A 280 -13.02 38.07 -0.59
CA ASP A 280 -12.69 39.50 -0.51
C ASP A 280 -11.19 39.82 -0.31
N LEU A 281 -10.31 38.94 -0.81
CA LEU A 281 -8.86 39.03 -0.70
C LEU A 281 -8.20 39.37 -2.04
N LYS A 282 -6.93 39.82 -1.97
CA LYS A 282 -6.13 40.21 -3.15
C LYS A 282 -4.81 39.44 -3.18
N LEU A 283 -4.20 39.36 -4.35
CA LEU A 283 -2.85 38.77 -4.49
C LEU A 283 -1.77 39.42 -3.62
N LYS A 284 -2.00 40.65 -3.16
CA LYS A 284 -1.10 41.39 -2.26
C LYS A 284 -1.34 41.16 -0.77
N THR A 285 -2.35 40.39 -0.41
CA THR A 285 -2.60 39.99 0.97
C THR A 285 -1.48 39.01 1.41
N PRO A 286 -0.85 39.22 2.57
CA PRO A 286 0.11 38.27 3.13
C PRO A 286 -0.49 36.86 3.25
N ILE A 287 0.31 35.83 2.96
CA ILE A 287 -0.18 34.45 2.99
C ILE A 287 -0.70 34.06 4.38
N ALA A 288 -0.06 34.56 5.43
CA ALA A 288 -0.49 34.34 6.83
C ALA A 288 -1.91 34.86 7.13
N GLU A 289 -2.41 35.82 6.36
CA GLU A 289 -3.76 36.40 6.52
C GLU A 289 -4.83 35.69 5.65
N ILE A 290 -4.40 34.78 4.76
CA ILE A 290 -5.33 34.05 3.89
C ILE A 290 -5.99 32.92 4.71
N PRO A 291 -7.33 32.84 4.75
CA PRO A 291 -8.05 31.76 5.43
C PRO A 291 -7.64 30.37 4.94
N GLY A 292 -7.67 29.38 5.86
CA GLY A 292 -7.25 28.00 5.57
C GLY A 292 -7.99 27.39 4.37
N ASP A 293 -9.29 27.65 4.25
CA ASP A 293 -10.13 27.12 3.14
C ASP A 293 -9.68 27.70 1.79
N ALA A 294 -9.39 29.01 1.74
CA ALA A 294 -8.89 29.65 0.52
C ALA A 294 -7.48 29.12 0.17
N MET A 295 -6.62 28.94 1.16
CA MET A 295 -5.28 28.35 0.96
C MET A 295 -5.37 26.89 0.50
N GLN A 296 -6.33 26.14 1.02
CA GLN A 296 -6.60 24.77 0.57
C GLN A 296 -6.97 24.73 -0.92
N GLU A 297 -7.87 25.60 -1.37
CA GLU A 297 -8.23 25.70 -2.80
C GLU A 297 -7.01 26.11 -3.65
N ILE A 298 -6.20 27.06 -3.19
CA ILE A 298 -5.00 27.50 -3.91
C ILE A 298 -3.98 26.36 -4.05
N LEU A 299 -3.74 25.60 -2.99
CA LEU A 299 -2.74 24.54 -3.00
C LEU A 299 -3.22 23.27 -3.72
N TYR A 300 -4.46 22.83 -3.49
CA TYR A 300 -4.96 21.52 -3.91
C TYR A 300 -6.03 21.55 -5.01
N GLY A 301 -6.43 22.75 -5.45
CA GLY A 301 -7.42 22.94 -6.50
C GLY A 301 -8.82 23.23 -5.98
N SER A 302 -9.66 23.77 -6.86
CA SER A 302 -11.05 24.09 -6.58
C SER A 302 -11.98 23.09 -7.27
N LEU A 303 -13.05 22.67 -6.58
CA LEU A 303 -14.10 21.83 -7.17
C LEU A 303 -14.94 22.57 -8.21
N GLU A 304 -14.99 23.91 -8.10
CA GLU A 304 -15.71 24.78 -9.02
C GLU A 304 -14.76 25.36 -10.08
N ASN A 305 -15.32 25.61 -11.27
CA ASN A 305 -14.60 26.34 -12.29
C ASN A 305 -14.32 27.78 -11.85
N VAL A 306 -13.11 28.22 -12.10
CA VAL A 306 -12.65 29.57 -11.80
C VAL A 306 -13.01 30.51 -12.95
N LYS A 307 -13.58 31.66 -12.63
CA LYS A 307 -13.97 32.68 -13.59
C LYS A 307 -12.82 33.65 -13.86
N ILE A 308 -12.39 33.78 -15.10
CA ILE A 308 -11.39 34.77 -15.52
C ILE A 308 -12.07 35.82 -16.39
N GLY A 309 -11.91 37.08 -15.99
CA GLY A 309 -12.51 38.22 -16.70
C GLY A 309 -12.04 38.31 -18.15
N LYS A 310 -12.95 38.64 -19.04
CA LYS A 310 -12.75 38.78 -20.49
C LYS A 310 -11.58 39.70 -20.89
N GLU A 311 -11.32 40.72 -20.08
CA GLU A 311 -10.20 41.67 -20.27
C GLU A 311 -8.82 41.04 -20.15
N LYS A 312 -8.68 39.99 -19.31
CA LYS A 312 -7.41 39.26 -19.10
C LYS A 312 -7.12 38.28 -20.23
N VAL A 313 -8.15 37.65 -20.77
CA VAL A 313 -8.03 36.65 -21.85
C VAL A 313 -8.32 37.23 -23.24
N HIS A 314 -8.61 38.51 -23.35
CA HIS A 314 -8.92 39.21 -24.59
C HIS A 314 -10.03 38.56 -25.43
N THR A 315 -11.10 38.13 -24.77
CA THR A 315 -12.28 37.48 -25.37
C THR A 315 -13.52 38.34 -25.24
N SER A 316 -14.59 37.96 -25.96
CA SER A 316 -15.89 38.68 -25.90
C SER A 316 -16.69 38.35 -24.63
N SER A 317 -16.38 37.28 -23.93
CA SER A 317 -17.05 36.82 -22.71
C SER A 317 -16.06 36.34 -21.66
N ASP A 318 -16.49 36.24 -20.41
CA ASP A 318 -15.71 35.66 -19.33
C ASP A 318 -15.35 34.21 -19.63
N TYR A 319 -14.16 33.77 -19.21
CA TYR A 319 -13.66 32.43 -19.40
C TYR A 319 -13.72 31.64 -18.11
N PHE A 320 -14.26 30.43 -18.18
CA PHE A 320 -14.37 29.51 -17.05
C PHE A 320 -13.45 28.31 -17.26
N CYS A 321 -12.60 28.03 -16.31
CA CYS A 321 -11.68 26.90 -16.39
C CYS A 321 -11.50 26.20 -15.04
N ALA A 322 -11.10 24.93 -15.08
CA ALA A 322 -10.71 24.20 -13.89
C ALA A 322 -9.38 24.74 -13.33
N TYR A 323 -9.24 24.68 -12.03
CA TYR A 323 -8.00 24.99 -11.32
C TYR A 323 -7.57 23.80 -10.47
N ASP A 324 -6.48 23.16 -10.87
CA ASP A 324 -6.02 21.90 -10.28
C ASP A 324 -5.16 22.11 -9.01
N GLY A 325 -4.69 23.35 -8.75
CA GLY A 325 -3.87 23.69 -7.59
C GLY A 325 -2.36 23.64 -7.86
N ILE A 326 -1.61 24.26 -6.96
CA ILE A 326 -0.14 24.37 -7.06
C ILE A 326 0.52 22.99 -6.89
N ILE A 327 -0.01 22.15 -6.04
CA ILE A 327 0.54 20.82 -5.77
C ILE A 327 0.43 19.94 -7.02
N ASP A 328 -0.74 19.92 -7.67
CA ASP A 328 -0.94 19.17 -8.90
C ASP A 328 -0.08 19.72 -10.06
N TYR A 329 0.05 21.05 -10.15
CA TYR A 329 0.99 21.69 -11.10
C TYR A 329 2.42 21.18 -10.90
N LEU A 330 2.91 21.15 -9.65
CA LEU A 330 4.25 20.64 -9.33
C LEU A 330 4.37 19.14 -9.65
N GLN A 331 3.36 18.33 -9.33
CA GLN A 331 3.34 16.91 -9.65
C GLN A 331 3.42 16.67 -11.16
N LYS A 332 2.65 17.41 -11.94
CA LYS A 332 2.70 17.35 -13.41
C LYS A 332 4.08 17.68 -13.97
N VAL A 333 4.77 18.67 -13.39
CA VAL A 333 6.15 18.98 -13.78
C VAL A 333 7.12 17.85 -13.42
N ILE A 334 6.98 17.27 -12.23
CA ILE A 334 7.82 16.15 -11.78
C ILE A 334 7.64 14.91 -12.69
N GLU A 335 6.41 14.62 -13.08
CA GLU A 335 6.07 13.42 -13.85
C GLU A 335 6.34 13.57 -15.35
N ASN A 336 6.00 14.73 -15.93
CA ASN A 336 5.93 14.93 -17.37
C ASN A 336 7.06 15.78 -17.97
N ASP A 337 7.81 16.56 -17.15
CA ASP A 337 8.91 17.35 -17.67
C ASP A 337 10.15 16.46 -17.92
N GLU A 338 10.46 16.24 -19.18
CA GLU A 338 11.65 15.48 -19.59
C GLU A 338 12.94 16.31 -19.47
N SER A 339 12.85 17.63 -19.24
CA SER A 339 14.02 18.49 -19.15
C SER A 339 14.73 18.30 -17.80
N ALA A 340 16.06 18.19 -17.85
CA ALA A 340 16.88 18.12 -16.64
C ALA A 340 16.75 19.38 -15.78
N ALA A 341 16.42 20.51 -16.38
CA ALA A 341 16.24 21.78 -15.69
C ALA A 341 14.92 21.82 -14.90
N GLY A 342 13.81 21.36 -15.50
CA GLY A 342 12.51 21.28 -14.84
C GLY A 342 12.53 20.33 -13.66
N LYS A 343 13.11 19.15 -13.82
CA LYS A 343 13.29 18.20 -12.70
C LYS A 343 14.11 18.78 -11.56
N LYS A 344 15.27 19.39 -11.86
CA LYS A 344 16.12 20.01 -10.84
C LYS A 344 15.43 21.17 -10.11
N TRP A 345 14.57 21.88 -10.83
CA TRP A 345 13.77 22.96 -10.23
C TRP A 345 12.69 22.37 -9.31
N ALA A 346 11.95 21.37 -9.75
CA ALA A 346 10.91 20.73 -8.95
C ALA A 346 11.47 20.01 -7.70
N ASP A 347 12.67 19.43 -7.79
CA ASP A 347 13.37 18.78 -6.67
C ASP A 347 13.59 19.71 -5.47
N GLN A 348 13.65 21.04 -5.69
CA GLN A 348 13.79 22.03 -4.61
C GLN A 348 12.58 22.02 -3.66
N PHE A 349 11.40 21.67 -4.15
CA PHE A 349 10.15 21.66 -3.40
C PHE A 349 9.79 20.29 -2.83
N ILE A 350 10.65 19.29 -3.04
CA ILE A 350 10.47 17.93 -2.57
C ILE A 350 11.24 17.72 -1.27
N SER A 351 10.62 17.02 -0.33
CA SER A 351 11.28 16.40 0.82
C SER A 351 11.06 14.90 0.81
N THR A 352 12.11 14.16 1.16
CA THR A 352 12.02 12.73 1.35
C THR A 352 11.51 12.46 2.76
N ILE A 353 10.33 11.86 2.86
CA ILE A 353 9.70 11.49 4.13
C ILE A 353 9.64 9.98 4.27
N GLU A 354 9.45 9.54 5.50
CA GLU A 354 9.14 8.14 5.78
C GLU A 354 7.83 7.73 5.10
N CYS A 355 7.78 6.52 4.53
CA CYS A 355 6.59 6.04 3.84
C CYS A 355 5.40 5.93 4.81
N PRO A 356 4.27 6.61 4.57
CA PRO A 356 3.12 6.61 5.47
C PRO A 356 2.41 5.26 5.56
N GLU A 357 2.63 4.36 4.60
CA GLU A 357 2.01 3.02 4.59
C GLU A 357 2.79 2.00 5.39
N CYS A 358 4.11 1.97 5.26
CA CYS A 358 4.95 0.97 5.92
C CYS A 358 5.81 1.53 7.05
N HIS A 359 5.74 2.82 7.34
CA HIS A 359 6.49 3.49 8.39
C HIS A 359 7.97 3.08 8.40
N GLY A 360 8.63 3.22 7.25
CA GLY A 360 10.04 2.86 7.07
C GLY A 360 10.34 1.36 6.94
N GLN A 361 9.40 0.47 7.25
CA GLN A 361 9.62 -0.98 7.32
C GLN A 361 9.75 -1.68 5.96
N ARG A 362 9.49 -0.99 4.84
CA ARG A 362 9.73 -1.41 3.45
C ARG A 362 8.86 -2.55 2.92
N LEU A 363 8.18 -3.29 3.78
CA LEU A 363 7.40 -4.50 3.44
C LEU A 363 5.90 -4.24 3.46
N LYS A 364 5.15 -5.15 2.85
CA LYS A 364 3.68 -5.20 2.94
C LYS A 364 3.23 -5.49 4.37
N LYS A 365 2.01 -5.06 4.71
CA LYS A 365 1.39 -5.31 6.03
C LYS A 365 1.30 -6.80 6.35
N GLU A 366 0.98 -7.63 5.34
CA GLU A 366 0.91 -9.09 5.48
C GLU A 366 2.27 -9.69 5.85
N SER A 367 3.36 -9.23 5.22
CA SER A 367 4.70 -9.70 5.53
C SER A 367 5.18 -9.27 6.92
N LEU A 368 4.80 -8.06 7.34
CA LEU A 368 5.11 -7.52 8.67
C LEU A 368 4.27 -8.15 9.79
N ALA A 369 3.19 -8.82 9.43
CA ALA A 369 2.32 -9.52 10.37
C ALA A 369 2.85 -10.91 10.77
N PHE A 370 3.95 -11.38 10.16
CA PHE A 370 4.67 -12.55 10.63
C PHE A 370 5.66 -12.18 11.72
N ARG A 371 5.63 -12.91 12.83
CA ARG A 371 6.52 -12.70 13.97
C ARG A 371 7.25 -13.97 14.34
N ILE A 372 8.46 -13.81 14.81
CA ILE A 372 9.19 -14.83 15.56
C ILE A 372 9.37 -14.26 16.95
N TRP A 373 8.82 -14.99 17.96
CA TRP A 373 8.72 -14.51 19.32
C TRP A 373 8.01 -13.12 19.34
N ASP A 374 8.74 -12.04 19.65
CA ASP A 374 8.19 -10.69 19.83
C ASP A 374 8.34 -9.77 18.60
N LYS A 375 9.18 -10.14 17.60
CA LYS A 375 9.59 -9.25 16.52
C LYS A 375 9.18 -9.73 15.12
N ASN A 376 8.85 -8.77 14.25
CA ASN A 376 8.77 -9.00 12.82
C ASN A 376 10.16 -8.86 12.15
N ILE A 377 10.26 -9.27 10.88
CA ILE A 377 11.54 -9.26 10.16
C ILE A 377 12.17 -7.86 10.03
N SER A 378 11.37 -6.80 9.92
CA SER A 378 11.88 -5.43 9.83
C SER A 378 12.45 -4.97 11.17
N GLU A 379 11.80 -5.32 12.28
CA GLU A 379 12.26 -5.03 13.63
C GLU A 379 13.59 -5.75 13.90
N VAL A 380 13.69 -7.03 13.53
CA VAL A 380 14.96 -7.80 13.65
C VAL A 380 16.06 -7.23 12.76
N ALA A 381 15.75 -6.85 11.53
CA ALA A 381 16.73 -6.28 10.59
C ALA A 381 17.23 -4.87 10.99
N ASN A 382 16.54 -4.20 11.91
CA ASN A 382 16.94 -2.90 12.45
C ASN A 382 17.75 -2.99 13.76
N LEU A 383 17.90 -4.19 14.33
CA LEU A 383 18.80 -4.43 15.46
C LEU A 383 20.26 -4.20 15.04
N ASP A 384 21.08 -3.74 15.96
CA ASP A 384 22.52 -3.80 15.75
C ASP A 384 23.03 -5.27 15.81
N ILE A 385 24.27 -5.48 15.41
CA ILE A 385 24.83 -6.86 15.31
C ILE A 385 24.89 -7.56 16.67
N ALA A 386 25.16 -6.82 17.75
CA ALA A 386 25.22 -7.39 19.10
C ALA A 386 23.80 -7.75 19.58
N GLU A 387 22.84 -6.86 19.41
CA GLU A 387 21.43 -7.10 19.72
C GLU A 387 20.85 -8.26 18.91
N LEU A 388 21.21 -8.33 17.61
CA LEU A 388 20.76 -9.43 16.74
C LEU A 388 21.31 -10.78 17.22
N ARG A 389 22.59 -10.85 17.62
CA ARG A 389 23.17 -12.06 18.18
C ARG A 389 22.43 -12.47 19.45
N ASP A 390 22.26 -11.54 20.37
CA ASP A 390 21.62 -11.82 21.67
C ASP A 390 20.14 -12.24 21.47
N TRP A 391 19.46 -11.67 20.49
CA TRP A 391 18.09 -12.08 20.13
C TRP A 391 18.07 -13.49 19.52
N LEU A 392 19.02 -13.83 18.63
CA LEU A 392 19.11 -15.16 18.03
C LEU A 392 19.43 -16.26 19.06
N GLU A 393 20.24 -15.98 20.06
CA GLU A 393 20.56 -16.92 21.15
C GLU A 393 19.31 -17.22 22.01
N GLN A 394 18.42 -16.25 22.19
CA GLN A 394 17.21 -16.40 23.01
C GLN A 394 16.02 -16.96 22.21
N VAL A 395 15.98 -16.76 20.91
CA VAL A 395 14.81 -17.10 20.08
C VAL A 395 14.51 -18.60 20.05
N GLU A 396 15.54 -19.44 20.17
CA GLU A 396 15.42 -20.91 20.14
C GLU A 396 14.50 -21.41 21.26
N ASP A 397 14.61 -20.84 22.46
CA ASP A 397 13.79 -21.19 23.62
C ASP A 397 12.31 -20.81 23.47
N HIS A 398 12.00 -19.87 22.57
CA HIS A 398 10.67 -19.35 22.32
C HIS A 398 9.99 -19.94 21.07
N LEU A 399 10.71 -20.79 20.31
CA LEU A 399 10.13 -21.48 19.15
C LEU A 399 9.48 -22.80 19.57
N PRO A 400 8.28 -23.12 19.04
CA PRO A 400 7.73 -24.48 19.20
C PRO A 400 8.74 -25.53 18.72
N SER A 401 8.85 -26.64 19.44
CA SER A 401 9.87 -27.68 19.22
C SER A 401 9.96 -28.21 17.77
N MET A 402 8.88 -28.16 17.01
CA MET A 402 8.86 -28.49 15.58
C MET A 402 9.47 -27.42 14.69
N LYS A 403 9.40 -26.13 15.10
CA LYS A 403 9.96 -25.00 14.36
C LYS A 403 11.43 -24.72 14.71
N ALA A 404 11.86 -25.11 15.90
CA ALA A 404 13.25 -24.96 16.36
C ALA A 404 14.26 -25.86 15.61
N LYS A 405 13.78 -26.84 14.82
CA LYS A 405 14.62 -27.76 14.01
C LYS A 405 14.89 -27.27 12.59
N VAL A 406 14.43 -26.09 12.23
CA VAL A 406 14.60 -25.44 10.93
C VAL A 406 15.76 -24.48 10.94
#